data_925e501d60dfb3d80e64374b29ea9170
#
_entry.id   925e501d60dfb3d80e64374b29ea9170
#
_cell.length_a   1.000
_cell.length_b   1.000
_cell.length_c   1.000
_cell.angle_alpha   90.00
_cell.angle_beta   90.00
_cell.angle_gamma   90.00
#
_symmetry.space_group_name_H-M   'P 1'
#
loop_
_entity.id
_entity.type
_entity.pdbx_description
1 polymer ?
#
loop_
_entity_poly.entity_id
_entity_poly.type
_entity_poly.pdbx_seq_one_letter_code
_entity_poly.pdbx_strand_id
1 'polypeptide(L)'
;MKGYKIILTADESLMSNYGGSLFLGFTTSGPIHNLPFYKVLMHFILQPVPKTPSGAAIQAPYSLRAIEASLIENGIVGEDELIVAPPETLSKLIGEETRIIGISAMDPKGLGPASSTFSGPYGLIHSESYSAAKFKELLGNSAVRRARENGAAVVVGGYGAWQLTVEDMYKLGIDYILVGEGEVETPKLFRKILDGDAPKPPKIIYSEKIPDRLYRIRGATIGGLVEISRGCGRGCYFCTATLRRLRHRSIEDIVHDVKVNAEAGLDSVCLHAEDVLHYGGTPLEMKPEKVIKLFKSVLKVPGITFAGISHASLASIVENPKLVEEISEILGLTGKHWLGFQTGIETGSVRLMKKYMHMKPYPFKPEDWPQIVEEAFSTAYENHWIPAATLLINLPGECEDDVIRTVELVERLKPYKSLIVPLLYVPIRDSSTPKMRLLEDAEWYHWELYKAIWEHDMRWIKILTDEHLKYANRIVRFTVGRFVNFIVNFADRFMVRRSLKKNLENALKSRVLTVKRRRKL
;
A
#
# COMPACT_ATOMS: atom_id res chain seq x y z
N MET A 1 -25.06 19.54 -19.80
CA MET A 1 -24.11 20.21 -18.86
C MET A 1 -22.77 20.35 -19.57
N LYS A 2 -22.11 21.50 -19.40
CA LYS A 2 -20.81 21.78 -20.02
C LYS A 2 -19.74 20.74 -19.66
N GLY A 3 -19.62 20.38 -18.39
CA GLY A 3 -18.65 19.43 -17.86
C GLY A 3 -17.21 19.94 -17.84
N TYR A 4 -16.29 19.14 -17.24
CA TYR A 4 -14.86 19.42 -17.25
C TYR A 4 -14.19 18.70 -18.42
N LYS A 5 -13.18 19.33 -19.03
CA LYS A 5 -12.43 18.79 -20.16
C LYS A 5 -11.61 17.55 -19.77
N ILE A 6 -11.01 17.58 -18.58
CA ILE A 6 -10.30 16.44 -17.98
C ILE A 6 -10.86 16.15 -16.59
N ILE A 7 -11.19 14.90 -16.34
CA ILE A 7 -11.62 14.41 -15.02
C ILE A 7 -10.61 13.35 -14.57
N LEU A 8 -10.00 13.56 -13.41
CA LEU A 8 -9.13 12.58 -12.75
C LEU A 8 -9.91 11.92 -11.61
N THR A 9 -9.90 10.60 -11.54
CA THR A 9 -10.63 9.82 -10.53
C THR A 9 -9.93 8.52 -10.18
N ALA A 10 -10.42 7.84 -9.17
CA ALA A 10 -10.07 6.46 -8.83
C ALA A 10 -11.31 5.74 -8.29
N ASP A 11 -11.23 4.44 -8.10
CA ASP A 11 -12.32 3.68 -7.50
C ASP A 11 -12.54 4.04 -6.02
N GLU A 12 -13.70 3.62 -5.48
CA GLU A 12 -14.13 3.92 -4.11
C GLU A 12 -13.09 3.50 -3.06
N SER A 13 -12.35 2.41 -3.30
CA SER A 13 -11.33 1.95 -2.36
C SER A 13 -10.14 2.91 -2.27
N LEU A 14 -9.76 3.56 -3.36
CA LEU A 14 -8.72 4.59 -3.38
C LEU A 14 -9.24 5.98 -2.97
N MET A 15 -10.52 6.28 -3.24
CA MET A 15 -11.15 7.56 -2.89
C MET A 15 -11.81 7.51 -1.50
N SER A 16 -11.12 6.89 -0.53
CA SER A 16 -11.56 6.80 0.86
C SER A 16 -10.46 7.28 1.81
N ASN A 17 -10.86 7.96 2.89
CA ASN A 17 -9.96 8.35 3.98
C ASN A 17 -9.85 7.28 5.09
N TYR A 18 -10.56 6.16 4.96
CA TYR A 18 -10.56 5.05 5.92
C TYR A 18 -10.81 5.47 7.37
N GLY A 19 -11.64 6.50 7.59
CA GLY A 19 -11.88 7.06 8.91
C GLY A 19 -10.64 7.66 9.58
N GLY A 20 -9.64 8.08 8.79
CA GLY A 20 -8.37 8.63 9.25
C GLY A 20 -7.26 7.60 9.47
N SER A 21 -7.52 6.30 9.22
CA SER A 21 -6.51 5.24 9.38
C SER A 21 -6.15 4.60 8.05
N LEU A 22 -5.12 5.11 7.37
CA LEU A 22 -4.65 4.58 6.09
C LEU A 22 -4.26 3.10 6.15
N PHE A 23 -3.89 2.60 7.33
CA PHE A 23 -3.59 1.18 7.54
C PHE A 23 -4.79 0.27 7.23
N LEU A 24 -6.01 0.76 7.43
CA LEU A 24 -7.22 0.03 7.07
C LEU A 24 -7.38 -0.19 5.56
N GLY A 25 -6.57 0.47 4.73
CA GLY A 25 -6.52 0.23 3.29
C GLY A 25 -6.19 -1.23 2.92
N PHE A 26 -5.46 -1.96 3.75
CA PHE A 26 -5.22 -3.40 3.58
C PHE A 26 -6.51 -4.23 3.53
N THR A 27 -7.58 -3.77 4.18
CA THR A 27 -8.87 -4.47 4.16
C THR A 27 -9.46 -4.55 2.75
N THR A 28 -9.14 -3.64 1.84
CA THR A 28 -9.64 -3.68 0.45
C THR A 28 -9.09 -4.84 -0.37
N SER A 29 -8.05 -5.51 0.12
CA SER A 29 -7.49 -6.74 -0.46
C SER A 29 -8.29 -8.00 -0.10
N GLY A 30 -9.27 -7.89 0.80
CA GLY A 30 -10.13 -9.01 1.21
C GLY A 30 -11.22 -9.34 0.18
N PRO A 31 -11.90 -10.49 0.36
CA PRO A 31 -12.87 -11.05 -0.57
C PRO A 31 -14.21 -10.32 -0.53
N ILE A 32 -14.78 -9.91 -1.67
CA ILE A 32 -16.05 -9.18 -1.70
C ILE A 32 -17.29 -10.06 -1.51
N HIS A 33 -17.25 -11.33 -1.92
CA HIS A 33 -18.46 -12.14 -2.03
C HIS A 33 -18.66 -13.16 -0.91
N ASN A 34 -17.63 -13.83 -0.45
CA ASN A 34 -17.76 -15.00 0.41
C ASN A 34 -17.90 -14.72 1.91
N LEU A 35 -17.93 -13.44 2.30
CA LEU A 35 -18.13 -13.01 3.68
C LEU A 35 -19.23 -11.93 3.73
N PRO A 36 -20.50 -12.29 3.96
CA PRO A 36 -21.63 -11.33 3.92
C PRO A 36 -21.45 -10.12 4.84
N PHE A 37 -20.88 -10.33 6.05
CA PHE A 37 -20.58 -9.24 6.98
C PHE A 37 -19.46 -8.32 6.48
N TYR A 38 -18.63 -8.75 5.52
CA TYR A 38 -17.52 -7.97 5.00
C TYR A 38 -17.98 -6.72 4.25
N LYS A 39 -19.06 -6.81 3.46
CA LYS A 39 -19.65 -5.64 2.81
C LYS A 39 -20.16 -4.61 3.81
N VAL A 40 -20.76 -5.08 4.90
CA VAL A 40 -21.22 -4.21 6.00
C VAL A 40 -20.01 -3.56 6.69
N LEU A 41 -18.96 -4.33 6.97
CA LEU A 41 -17.72 -3.81 7.54
C LEU A 41 -17.08 -2.75 6.63
N MET A 42 -16.97 -3.04 5.33
CA MET A 42 -16.38 -2.12 4.37
C MET A 42 -17.17 -0.81 4.24
N HIS A 43 -18.50 -0.85 4.39
CA HIS A 43 -19.32 0.36 4.42
C HIS A 43 -18.94 1.30 5.59
N PHE A 44 -18.55 0.76 6.73
CA PHE A 44 -18.07 1.57 7.88
C PHE A 44 -16.60 1.99 7.74
N ILE A 45 -15.76 1.20 7.09
CA ILE A 45 -14.34 1.49 6.89
C ILE A 45 -14.13 2.50 5.77
N LEU A 46 -14.83 2.32 4.64
CA LEU A 46 -14.68 3.16 3.46
C LEU A 46 -15.51 4.45 3.59
N GLN A 47 -15.00 5.38 4.37
CA GLN A 47 -15.57 6.72 4.42
C GLN A 47 -15.15 7.48 3.16
N PRO A 48 -16.12 8.04 2.39
CA PRO A 48 -15.81 8.81 1.19
C PRO A 48 -14.98 10.04 1.56
N VAL A 49 -14.08 10.45 0.65
CA VAL A 49 -13.32 11.68 0.82
C VAL A 49 -14.24 12.91 0.91
N PRO A 50 -13.86 13.93 1.70
CA PRO A 50 -14.60 15.19 1.73
C PRO A 50 -14.57 15.85 0.34
N LYS A 51 -15.67 16.50 -0.01
CA LYS A 51 -15.88 17.12 -1.33
C LYS A 51 -16.47 18.52 -1.22
N THR A 52 -16.19 19.32 -2.24
CA THR A 52 -16.76 20.66 -2.39
C THR A 52 -18.25 20.57 -2.81
N PRO A 53 -19.03 21.65 -2.69
CA PRO A 53 -20.38 21.70 -3.22
C PRO A 53 -20.47 21.42 -4.73
N SER A 54 -19.43 21.77 -5.50
CA SER A 54 -19.33 21.48 -6.93
C SER A 54 -19.05 20.00 -7.23
N GLY A 55 -18.64 19.19 -6.24
CA GLY A 55 -18.35 17.77 -6.40
C GLY A 55 -16.87 17.44 -6.57
N ALA A 56 -15.96 18.43 -6.48
CA ALA A 56 -14.52 18.18 -6.46
C ALA A 56 -14.07 17.52 -5.15
N ALA A 57 -13.12 16.61 -5.23
CA ALA A 57 -12.49 16.01 -4.06
C ALA A 57 -11.62 17.04 -3.32
N ILE A 58 -11.88 17.30 -2.04
CA ILE A 58 -10.99 18.12 -1.20
C ILE A 58 -9.71 17.33 -0.91
N GLN A 59 -9.83 16.04 -0.60
CA GLN A 59 -8.70 15.14 -0.45
C GLN A 59 -8.75 14.07 -1.55
N ALA A 60 -7.60 13.71 -2.12
CA ALA A 60 -7.50 12.68 -3.15
C ALA A 60 -6.21 11.85 -3.00
N PRO A 61 -6.09 10.67 -3.64
CA PRO A 61 -4.85 9.93 -3.69
C PRO A 61 -3.69 10.79 -4.21
N TYR A 62 -2.52 10.66 -3.60
CA TYR A 62 -1.32 11.41 -4.00
C TYR A 62 -1.02 11.24 -5.51
N SER A 63 -1.22 10.04 -6.05
CA SER A 63 -1.03 9.76 -7.49
C SER A 63 -1.88 10.67 -8.39
N LEU A 64 -3.13 10.93 -8.02
CA LEU A 64 -4.00 11.86 -8.78
C LEU A 64 -3.53 13.31 -8.62
N ARG A 65 -3.11 13.72 -7.41
CA ARG A 65 -2.59 15.07 -7.15
C ARG A 65 -1.29 15.34 -7.92
N ALA A 66 -0.41 14.34 -8.02
CA ALA A 66 0.83 14.45 -8.79
C ALA A 66 0.55 14.61 -10.31
N ILE A 67 -0.42 13.86 -10.84
CA ILE A 67 -0.82 13.98 -12.25
C ILE A 67 -1.57 15.30 -12.51
N GLU A 68 -2.48 15.72 -11.63
CA GLU A 68 -3.12 17.04 -11.67
C GLU A 68 -2.07 18.15 -11.80
N ALA A 69 -1.09 18.17 -10.88
CA ALA A 69 -0.03 19.15 -10.89
C ALA A 69 0.80 19.11 -12.18
N SER A 70 1.15 17.90 -12.65
CA SER A 70 1.93 17.75 -13.87
C SER A 70 1.19 18.24 -15.11
N LEU A 71 -0.12 18.01 -15.23
CA LEU A 71 -0.94 18.46 -16.34
C LEU A 71 -1.03 19.99 -16.40
N ILE A 72 -1.26 20.63 -15.25
CA ILE A 72 -1.37 22.09 -15.14
C ILE A 72 -0.02 22.76 -15.38
N GLU A 73 1.06 22.29 -14.74
CA GLU A 73 2.39 22.89 -14.90
C GLU A 73 2.98 22.72 -16.32
N ASN A 74 2.57 21.68 -17.06
CA ASN A 74 2.93 21.51 -18.47
C ASN A 74 1.97 22.24 -19.44
N GLY A 75 1.00 23.02 -18.94
CA GLY A 75 0.07 23.80 -19.77
C GLY A 75 -0.79 22.93 -20.69
N ILE A 76 -1.23 21.77 -20.20
CA ILE A 76 -2.13 20.89 -20.97
C ILE A 76 -3.56 21.43 -20.91
N VAL A 77 -3.95 21.93 -19.73
CA VAL A 77 -5.25 22.54 -19.42
C VAL A 77 -5.10 23.59 -18.34
N GLY A 78 -6.07 24.51 -18.24
CA GLY A 78 -6.24 25.42 -17.12
C GLY A 78 -6.82 24.71 -15.88
N GLU A 79 -6.73 25.36 -14.74
CA GLU A 79 -7.28 24.83 -13.46
C GLU A 79 -8.80 24.67 -13.50
N ASP A 80 -9.50 25.49 -14.28
CA ASP A 80 -10.95 25.46 -14.47
C ASP A 80 -11.42 24.38 -15.45
N GLU A 81 -10.52 23.80 -16.24
CA GLU A 81 -10.81 22.75 -17.21
C GLU A 81 -10.56 21.33 -16.67
N LEU A 82 -9.88 21.20 -15.52
CA LEU A 82 -9.52 19.93 -14.90
C LEU A 82 -10.15 19.82 -13.50
N ILE A 83 -10.61 18.61 -13.14
CA ILE A 83 -11.11 18.32 -11.81
C ILE A 83 -10.65 16.94 -11.33
N VAL A 84 -10.31 16.85 -10.04
CA VAL A 84 -10.17 15.57 -9.33
C VAL A 84 -11.47 15.30 -8.60
N ALA A 85 -12.10 14.15 -8.86
CA ALA A 85 -13.44 13.87 -8.42
C ALA A 85 -13.62 12.42 -7.91
N PRO A 86 -14.38 12.20 -6.82
CA PRO A 86 -14.73 10.86 -6.39
C PRO A 86 -15.81 10.24 -7.30
N PRO A 87 -15.90 8.90 -7.37
CA PRO A 87 -16.77 8.19 -8.30
C PRO A 87 -18.24 8.60 -8.25
N GLU A 88 -18.75 8.89 -7.06
CA GLU A 88 -20.17 9.23 -6.85
C GLU A 88 -20.58 10.60 -7.42
N THR A 89 -19.60 11.46 -7.77
CA THR A 89 -19.89 12.79 -8.34
C THR A 89 -19.72 12.84 -9.86
N LEU A 90 -19.18 11.81 -10.48
CA LEU A 90 -18.86 11.77 -11.92
C LEU A 90 -20.07 12.11 -12.81
N SER A 91 -21.27 11.63 -12.46
CA SER A 91 -22.50 11.91 -13.24
C SER A 91 -22.86 13.38 -13.33
N LYS A 92 -22.39 14.20 -12.38
CA LYS A 92 -22.62 15.66 -12.34
C LYS A 92 -21.52 16.45 -13.04
N LEU A 93 -20.31 15.85 -13.19
CA LEU A 93 -19.11 16.54 -13.66
C LEU A 93 -18.78 16.21 -15.11
N ILE A 94 -19.19 15.03 -15.58
CA ILE A 94 -19.07 14.61 -16.97
C ILE A 94 -20.12 15.35 -17.82
N GLY A 95 -19.66 15.97 -18.91
CA GLY A 95 -20.53 16.72 -19.83
C GLY A 95 -20.01 16.67 -21.27
N GLU A 96 -20.55 17.57 -22.12
CA GLU A 96 -20.25 17.62 -23.55
C GLU A 96 -18.79 18.01 -23.86
N GLU A 97 -18.16 18.75 -22.94
CA GLU A 97 -16.76 19.15 -23.09
C GLU A 97 -15.76 18.11 -22.58
N THR A 98 -16.23 17.04 -21.93
CA THR A 98 -15.32 16.02 -21.38
C THR A 98 -14.62 15.26 -22.53
N ARG A 99 -13.28 15.29 -22.51
CA ARG A 99 -12.42 14.65 -23.51
C ARG A 99 -11.60 13.52 -22.94
N ILE A 100 -11.24 13.60 -21.65
CA ILE A 100 -10.38 12.58 -21.00
C ILE A 100 -10.90 12.29 -19.62
N ILE A 101 -11.01 10.99 -19.29
CA ILE A 101 -11.22 10.47 -17.95
C ILE A 101 -9.96 9.71 -17.57
N GLY A 102 -9.12 10.29 -16.68
CA GLY A 102 -7.93 9.67 -16.14
C GLY A 102 -8.23 8.92 -14.84
N ILE A 103 -7.90 7.64 -14.78
CA ILE A 103 -8.20 6.76 -13.65
C ILE A 103 -6.91 6.24 -13.04
N SER A 104 -6.71 6.46 -11.73
CA SER A 104 -5.63 5.82 -10.97
C SER A 104 -6.09 4.46 -10.45
N ALA A 105 -5.31 3.41 -10.73
CA ALA A 105 -5.57 2.04 -10.30
C ALA A 105 -4.44 1.52 -9.38
N MET A 106 -4.79 0.95 -8.23
CA MET A 106 -3.84 0.35 -7.30
C MET A 106 -3.74 -1.16 -7.49
N ASP A 107 -4.87 -1.85 -7.54
CA ASP A 107 -4.94 -3.32 -7.65
C ASP A 107 -6.15 -3.78 -8.48
N PRO A 108 -6.22 -3.37 -9.77
CA PRO A 108 -7.41 -3.47 -10.61
C PRO A 108 -7.86 -4.91 -10.92
N LYS A 109 -6.99 -5.89 -10.73
CA LYS A 109 -7.29 -7.33 -10.91
C LYS A 109 -7.09 -8.16 -9.65
N GLY A 110 -6.74 -7.54 -8.52
CA GLY A 110 -6.45 -8.27 -7.29
C GLY A 110 -5.20 -9.15 -7.40
N LEU A 111 -4.19 -8.73 -8.19
CA LEU A 111 -2.94 -9.47 -8.37
C LEU A 111 -1.79 -8.92 -7.52
N GLY A 112 -2.04 -7.87 -6.74
CA GLY A 112 -1.09 -7.38 -5.76
C GLY A 112 -0.83 -8.41 -4.64
N PRO A 113 0.30 -8.32 -3.89
CA PRO A 113 0.67 -9.31 -2.88
C PRO A 113 -0.42 -9.53 -1.82
N ALA A 114 -1.03 -8.47 -1.30
CA ALA A 114 -2.10 -8.58 -0.30
C ALA A 114 -3.35 -9.27 -0.85
N SER A 115 -3.85 -8.84 -2.01
CA SER A 115 -5.03 -9.50 -2.62
C SER A 115 -4.73 -10.93 -3.03
N SER A 116 -3.53 -11.22 -3.55
CA SER A 116 -3.11 -12.58 -3.89
C SER A 116 -3.04 -13.50 -2.65
N THR A 117 -2.84 -12.92 -1.46
CA THR A 117 -2.78 -13.67 -0.19
C THR A 117 -4.16 -13.87 0.42
N PHE A 118 -4.98 -12.83 0.49
CA PHE A 118 -6.24 -12.85 1.24
C PHE A 118 -7.45 -13.22 0.39
N SER A 119 -7.39 -12.99 -0.93
CA SER A 119 -8.48 -13.22 -1.88
C SER A 119 -7.97 -13.83 -3.19
N GLY A 120 -8.83 -13.90 -4.21
CA GLY A 120 -8.46 -14.41 -5.52
C GLY A 120 -8.24 -15.93 -5.58
N PRO A 121 -7.76 -16.44 -6.72
CA PRO A 121 -7.61 -17.90 -6.93
C PRO A 121 -6.38 -18.50 -6.22
N TYR A 122 -5.51 -17.67 -5.66
CA TYR A 122 -4.27 -18.09 -5.00
C TYR A 122 -4.32 -17.94 -3.48
N GLY A 123 -5.26 -17.16 -2.96
CA GLY A 123 -5.29 -16.74 -1.57
C GLY A 123 -6.10 -17.62 -0.62
N LEU A 124 -6.26 -17.15 0.61
CA LEU A 124 -7.02 -17.85 1.68
C LEU A 124 -8.50 -18.00 1.37
N ILE A 125 -9.10 -17.09 0.61
CA ILE A 125 -10.52 -17.13 0.25
C ILE A 125 -10.65 -16.91 -1.26
N HIS A 126 -11.11 -17.93 -1.97
CA HIS A 126 -11.29 -17.87 -3.42
C HIS A 126 -12.47 -16.97 -3.79
N SER A 127 -12.24 -15.69 -3.82
CA SER A 127 -13.20 -14.65 -4.18
C SER A 127 -12.47 -13.45 -4.75
N GLU A 128 -13.13 -12.64 -5.55
CA GLU A 128 -12.57 -11.40 -6.05
C GLU A 128 -12.25 -10.44 -4.89
N SER A 129 -11.13 -9.70 -4.98
CA SER A 129 -10.79 -8.67 -3.99
C SER A 129 -11.75 -7.47 -4.11
N TYR A 130 -11.96 -6.78 -2.99
CA TYR A 130 -12.84 -5.61 -2.97
C TYR A 130 -12.34 -4.52 -3.92
N SER A 131 -11.02 -4.23 -3.92
CA SER A 131 -10.41 -3.25 -4.83
C SER A 131 -10.63 -3.57 -6.31
N ALA A 132 -10.46 -4.83 -6.72
CA ALA A 132 -10.70 -5.24 -8.11
C ALA A 132 -12.17 -5.08 -8.52
N ALA A 133 -13.09 -5.45 -7.63
CA ALA A 133 -14.53 -5.28 -7.89
C ALA A 133 -14.91 -3.80 -8.02
N LYS A 134 -14.39 -2.92 -7.16
CA LYS A 134 -14.67 -1.48 -7.20
C LYS A 134 -14.06 -0.78 -8.42
N PHE A 135 -12.88 -1.22 -8.85
CA PHE A 135 -12.30 -0.76 -10.11
C PHE A 135 -13.19 -1.09 -11.32
N LYS A 136 -13.71 -2.33 -11.40
CA LYS A 136 -14.64 -2.72 -12.47
C LYS A 136 -15.96 -1.96 -12.40
N GLU A 137 -16.48 -1.72 -11.18
CA GLU A 137 -17.68 -0.94 -10.95
C GLU A 137 -17.53 0.51 -11.45
N LEU A 138 -16.36 1.14 -11.20
CA LEU A 138 -16.04 2.47 -11.72
C LEU A 138 -16.09 2.52 -13.26
N LEU A 139 -15.41 1.58 -13.93
CA LEU A 139 -15.43 1.51 -15.41
C LEU A 139 -16.83 1.16 -15.96
N GLY A 140 -17.63 0.42 -15.19
CA GLY A 140 -19.03 0.13 -15.47
C GLY A 140 -19.98 1.29 -15.21
N ASN A 141 -19.53 2.41 -14.64
CA ASN A 141 -20.37 3.57 -14.34
C ASN A 141 -21.00 4.15 -15.60
N SER A 142 -22.32 4.39 -15.56
CA SER A 142 -23.09 4.84 -16.73
C SER A 142 -22.62 6.20 -17.27
N ALA A 143 -22.12 7.09 -16.42
CA ALA A 143 -21.59 8.37 -16.86
C ALA A 143 -20.24 8.21 -17.59
N VAL A 144 -19.36 7.33 -17.09
CA VAL A 144 -18.08 7.01 -17.76
C VAL A 144 -18.33 6.38 -19.13
N ARG A 145 -19.26 5.42 -19.22
CA ARG A 145 -19.62 4.79 -20.50
C ARG A 145 -20.18 5.80 -21.50
N ARG A 146 -21.13 6.65 -21.09
CA ARG A 146 -21.68 7.70 -21.96
C ARG A 146 -20.63 8.70 -22.43
N ALA A 147 -19.70 9.11 -21.54
CA ALA A 147 -18.61 9.99 -21.95
C ALA A 147 -17.76 9.35 -23.05
N ARG A 148 -17.44 8.06 -22.92
CA ARG A 148 -16.69 7.30 -23.92
C ARG A 148 -17.45 7.17 -25.24
N GLU A 149 -18.74 6.89 -25.21
CA GLU A 149 -19.61 6.85 -26.39
C GLU A 149 -19.65 8.22 -27.11
N ASN A 150 -19.50 9.31 -26.35
CA ASN A 150 -19.40 10.67 -26.87
C ASN A 150 -17.96 11.08 -27.26
N GLY A 151 -17.03 10.14 -27.31
CA GLY A 151 -15.67 10.35 -27.79
C GLY A 151 -14.64 10.75 -26.72
N ALA A 152 -14.96 10.71 -25.43
CA ALA A 152 -13.99 10.89 -24.39
C ALA A 152 -13.08 9.65 -24.27
N ALA A 153 -11.77 9.85 -24.12
CA ALA A 153 -10.80 8.78 -23.90
C ALA A 153 -10.75 8.38 -22.41
N VAL A 154 -10.75 7.08 -22.13
CA VAL A 154 -10.51 6.50 -20.81
C VAL A 154 -9.06 6.07 -20.69
N VAL A 155 -8.30 6.74 -19.82
CA VAL A 155 -6.87 6.51 -19.59
C VAL A 155 -6.66 5.97 -18.18
N VAL A 156 -6.05 4.79 -18.05
CA VAL A 156 -5.76 4.16 -16.76
C VAL A 156 -4.26 4.19 -16.49
N GLY A 157 -3.87 4.65 -15.32
CA GLY A 157 -2.51 4.63 -14.81
C GLY A 157 -2.47 4.20 -13.34
N GLY A 158 -1.35 4.49 -12.66
CA GLY A 158 -1.15 4.16 -11.26
C GLY A 158 -0.38 2.86 -11.04
N TYR A 159 -0.13 2.54 -9.77
CA TYR A 159 0.76 1.44 -9.39
C TYR A 159 0.32 0.07 -9.93
N GLY A 160 -0.99 -0.18 -10.01
CA GLY A 160 -1.56 -1.45 -10.48
C GLY A 160 -1.74 -1.57 -11.99
N ALA A 161 -1.41 -0.55 -12.79
CA ALA A 161 -1.63 -0.55 -14.24
C ALA A 161 -0.95 -1.73 -14.97
N TRP A 162 0.17 -2.25 -14.43
CA TRP A 162 0.87 -3.43 -14.95
C TRP A 162 0.04 -4.72 -14.97
N GLN A 163 -1.04 -4.78 -14.20
CA GLN A 163 -1.92 -5.95 -14.13
C GLN A 163 -2.85 -6.06 -15.33
N LEU A 164 -3.08 -4.97 -16.03
CA LEU A 164 -4.05 -4.88 -17.12
C LEU A 164 -3.44 -5.27 -18.46
N THR A 165 -4.19 -6.04 -19.24
CA THR A 165 -3.83 -6.52 -20.58
C THR A 165 -4.67 -5.83 -21.65
N VAL A 166 -4.29 -6.00 -22.92
CA VAL A 166 -5.08 -5.52 -24.07
C VAL A 166 -6.50 -6.15 -24.07
N GLU A 167 -6.62 -7.40 -23.65
CA GLU A 167 -7.92 -8.05 -23.52
C GLU A 167 -8.80 -7.38 -22.44
N ASP A 168 -8.18 -7.00 -21.31
CA ASP A 168 -8.89 -6.25 -20.25
C ASP A 168 -9.33 -4.87 -20.76
N MET A 169 -8.53 -4.22 -21.62
CA MET A 169 -8.90 -2.92 -22.22
C MET A 169 -10.18 -3.03 -23.04
N TYR A 170 -10.29 -4.04 -23.90
CA TYR A 170 -11.51 -4.27 -24.67
C TYR A 170 -12.72 -4.56 -23.78
N LYS A 171 -12.54 -5.43 -22.77
CA LYS A 171 -13.64 -5.82 -21.85
C LYS A 171 -14.14 -4.68 -21.00
N LEU A 172 -13.24 -3.81 -20.54
CA LEU A 172 -13.53 -2.76 -19.57
C LEU A 172 -13.73 -1.38 -20.21
N GLY A 173 -13.50 -1.25 -21.51
CA GLY A 173 -13.63 0.04 -22.20
C GLY A 173 -12.51 1.02 -21.87
N ILE A 174 -11.27 0.55 -21.80
CA ILE A 174 -10.09 1.37 -21.56
C ILE A 174 -9.42 1.65 -22.90
N ASP A 175 -9.12 2.92 -23.18
CA ASP A 175 -8.49 3.33 -24.44
C ASP A 175 -6.95 3.34 -24.32
N TYR A 176 -6.43 3.79 -23.16
CA TYR A 176 -4.98 3.83 -22.92
C TYR A 176 -4.64 3.33 -21.53
N ILE A 177 -3.55 2.57 -21.42
CA ILE A 177 -2.93 2.20 -20.14
C ILE A 177 -1.53 2.80 -20.11
N LEU A 178 -1.20 3.49 -19.01
CA LEU A 178 0.13 4.03 -18.76
C LEU A 178 0.79 3.28 -17.62
N VAL A 179 1.88 2.58 -17.92
CA VAL A 179 2.65 1.78 -16.94
C VAL A 179 3.95 2.51 -16.60
N GLY A 180 4.19 2.76 -15.32
CA GLY A 180 5.38 3.45 -14.83
C GLY A 180 5.06 4.81 -14.21
N GLU A 181 6.09 5.68 -14.10
CA GLU A 181 5.91 7.04 -13.56
C GLU A 181 5.20 7.93 -14.57
N GLY A 182 4.02 8.44 -14.20
CA GLY A 182 3.11 9.11 -15.13
C GLY A 182 3.42 10.58 -15.41
N GLU A 183 4.20 11.25 -14.58
CA GLU A 183 4.34 12.71 -14.58
C GLU A 183 4.93 13.29 -15.88
N VAL A 184 5.66 12.49 -16.65
CA VAL A 184 6.23 12.91 -17.96
C VAL A 184 5.37 12.46 -19.13
N GLU A 185 4.90 11.22 -19.10
CA GLU A 185 4.20 10.64 -20.26
C GLU A 185 2.70 10.98 -20.27
N THR A 186 2.06 11.20 -19.10
CA THR A 186 0.64 11.58 -19.07
C THR A 186 0.38 12.93 -19.74
N PRO A 187 1.14 14.02 -19.45
CA PRO A 187 0.96 15.29 -20.17
C PRO A 187 1.10 15.16 -21.69
N LYS A 188 2.07 14.38 -22.17
CA LYS A 188 2.27 14.17 -23.60
C LYS A 188 1.12 13.40 -24.24
N LEU A 189 0.66 12.33 -23.59
CA LEU A 189 -0.47 11.55 -24.08
C LEU A 189 -1.74 12.40 -24.11
N PHE A 190 -2.03 13.14 -23.02
CA PHE A 190 -3.23 13.96 -22.93
C PHE A 190 -3.23 15.07 -23.97
N ARG A 191 -2.09 15.73 -24.22
CA ARG A 191 -1.95 16.69 -25.31
C ARG A 191 -2.33 16.05 -26.66
N LYS A 192 -1.73 14.90 -26.98
CA LYS A 192 -2.03 14.19 -28.25
C LYS A 192 -3.50 13.79 -28.37
N ILE A 193 -4.15 13.39 -27.27
CA ILE A 193 -5.60 13.08 -27.27
C ILE A 193 -6.40 14.34 -27.58
N LEU A 194 -6.07 15.46 -26.94
CA LEU A 194 -6.75 16.73 -27.14
C LEU A 194 -6.56 17.30 -28.56
N ASP A 195 -5.39 17.09 -29.13
CA ASP A 195 -5.02 17.54 -30.47
C ASP A 195 -5.51 16.58 -31.59
N GLY A 196 -6.02 15.39 -31.22
CA GLY A 196 -6.45 14.36 -32.18
C GLY A 196 -5.31 13.52 -32.79
N ASP A 197 -4.09 13.65 -32.25
CA ASP A 197 -2.86 12.98 -32.75
C ASP A 197 -2.48 11.75 -31.92
N ALA A 198 -3.35 11.30 -31.00
CA ALA A 198 -3.05 10.16 -30.16
C ALA A 198 -2.96 8.85 -30.96
N PRO A 199 -2.10 7.91 -30.56
CA PRO A 199 -2.03 6.60 -31.19
C PRO A 199 -3.39 5.90 -31.10
N LYS A 200 -3.76 5.14 -32.14
CA LYS A 200 -5.05 4.45 -32.20
C LYS A 200 -5.24 3.53 -30.97
N PRO A 201 -6.35 3.67 -30.21
CA PRO A 201 -6.65 2.79 -29.08
C PRO A 201 -7.12 1.40 -29.54
N PRO A 202 -7.01 0.35 -28.69
CA PRO A 202 -6.40 0.37 -27.37
C PRO A 202 -4.86 0.34 -27.42
N LYS A 203 -4.19 1.06 -26.51
CA LYS A 203 -2.73 1.12 -26.47
C LYS A 203 -2.18 1.11 -25.05
N ILE A 204 -1.20 0.23 -24.78
CA ILE A 204 -0.38 0.27 -23.55
C ILE A 204 0.87 1.10 -23.83
N ILE A 205 1.14 2.05 -22.96
CA ILE A 205 2.28 2.97 -23.02
C ILE A 205 3.14 2.73 -21.78
N TYR A 206 4.42 2.44 -22.00
CA TYR A 206 5.39 2.29 -20.92
C TYR A 206 6.15 3.60 -20.74
N SER A 207 6.16 4.11 -19.49
CA SER A 207 6.93 5.31 -19.16
C SER A 207 8.40 4.94 -19.01
N GLU A 208 9.21 5.33 -19.98
CA GLU A 208 10.67 5.14 -19.97
C GLU A 208 11.40 6.31 -19.30
N LYS A 209 10.75 7.47 -19.26
CA LYS A 209 11.34 8.69 -18.72
C LYS A 209 10.94 8.89 -17.27
N ILE A 210 11.95 9.06 -16.44
CA ILE A 210 11.79 9.41 -15.03
C ILE A 210 11.77 10.94 -14.93
N PRO A 211 10.82 11.57 -14.23
CA PRO A 211 10.80 13.00 -14.04
C PRO A 211 12.04 13.45 -13.26
N ASP A 212 12.70 14.51 -13.73
CA ASP A 212 13.86 15.09 -13.03
C ASP A 212 13.45 15.71 -11.68
N ARG A 213 12.24 16.23 -11.62
CA ARG A 213 11.63 16.85 -10.44
C ARG A 213 10.23 16.28 -10.23
N LEU A 214 9.86 16.04 -8.96
CA LEU A 214 8.50 15.73 -8.55
C LEU A 214 7.72 17.02 -8.33
N TYR A 215 6.51 17.10 -8.86
CA TYR A 215 5.68 18.29 -8.81
C TYR A 215 5.14 18.57 -7.40
N ARG A 216 4.94 19.86 -7.08
CA ARG A 216 4.20 20.30 -5.89
C ARG A 216 2.71 20.01 -6.08
N ILE A 217 2.06 19.41 -5.10
CA ILE A 217 0.61 19.17 -5.18
C ILE A 217 -0.17 20.49 -5.10
N ARG A 218 -1.36 20.51 -5.72
CA ARG A 218 -2.25 21.67 -5.76
C ARG A 218 -3.50 21.51 -4.88
N GLY A 219 -3.81 20.28 -4.46
CA GLY A 219 -4.91 19.96 -3.57
C GLY A 219 -4.49 18.89 -2.55
N ALA A 220 -5.20 18.83 -1.43
CA ALA A 220 -4.84 17.96 -0.32
C ALA A 220 -4.91 16.47 -0.67
N THR A 221 -4.09 15.71 0.02
CA THR A 221 -3.99 14.26 -0.12
C THR A 221 -4.74 13.54 0.98
N ILE A 222 -5.20 12.33 0.69
CA ILE A 222 -5.83 11.45 1.69
C ILE A 222 -4.83 11.17 2.81
N GLY A 223 -5.26 11.41 4.06
CA GLY A 223 -4.43 11.23 5.24
C GLY A 223 -3.20 12.12 5.30
N GLY A 224 -3.19 13.26 4.57
CA GLY A 224 -2.07 14.19 4.55
C GLY A 224 -0.78 13.57 4.00
N LEU A 225 -0.85 12.60 3.07
CA LEU A 225 0.32 11.93 2.55
C LEU A 225 1.18 12.89 1.73
N VAL A 226 2.46 13.03 2.11
CA VAL A 226 3.45 13.88 1.46
C VAL A 226 4.65 13.05 1.04
N GLU A 227 4.86 12.87 -0.26
CA GLU A 227 6.03 12.18 -0.79
C GLU A 227 7.30 13.00 -0.55
N ILE A 228 8.26 12.44 0.19
CA ILE A 228 9.54 13.09 0.50
C ILE A 228 10.68 12.53 -0.34
N SER A 229 10.56 11.26 -0.73
CA SER A 229 11.53 10.56 -1.58
C SER A 229 10.85 9.49 -2.40
N ARG A 230 11.39 9.18 -3.57
CA ARG A 230 10.94 8.10 -4.44
C ARG A 230 12.09 7.20 -4.84
N GLY A 231 11.86 5.87 -4.78
CA GLY A 231 12.87 4.86 -5.04
C GLY A 231 13.67 4.48 -3.80
N CYS A 232 14.39 3.35 -3.86
CA CYS A 232 15.12 2.82 -2.73
C CYS A 232 16.59 2.51 -3.08
N GLY A 233 16.84 1.85 -4.23
CA GLY A 233 18.19 1.50 -4.68
C GLY A 233 18.83 0.29 -4.01
N ARG A 234 18.14 -0.43 -3.09
CA ARG A 234 18.69 -1.61 -2.37
C ARG A 234 18.62 -2.92 -3.18
N GLY A 235 17.99 -2.95 -4.36
CA GLY A 235 18.07 -4.05 -5.32
C GLY A 235 17.30 -5.32 -4.96
N CYS A 236 16.33 -5.31 -4.02
CA CYS A 236 15.51 -6.49 -3.71
C CYS A 236 14.81 -7.02 -4.96
N TYR A 237 14.95 -8.33 -5.23
CA TYR A 237 14.51 -8.96 -6.48
C TYR A 237 13.01 -8.83 -6.74
N PHE A 238 12.19 -8.92 -5.71
CA PHE A 238 10.72 -8.88 -5.79
C PHE A 238 10.15 -7.46 -5.85
N CYS A 239 10.96 -6.44 -5.52
CA CYS A 239 10.47 -5.09 -5.29
C CYS A 239 10.53 -4.24 -6.55
N THR A 240 9.43 -3.54 -6.89
CA THR A 240 9.39 -2.61 -8.02
C THR A 240 9.95 -1.23 -7.68
N ALA A 241 9.92 -0.83 -6.40
CA ALA A 241 10.49 0.45 -5.95
C ALA A 241 12.01 0.54 -6.19
N THR A 242 12.72 -0.59 -6.11
CA THR A 242 14.16 -0.65 -6.39
C THR A 242 14.51 -0.42 -7.87
N LEU A 243 13.54 -0.52 -8.80
CA LEU A 243 13.72 -0.17 -10.21
C LEU A 243 13.75 1.34 -10.43
N ARG A 244 13.31 2.12 -9.42
CA ARG A 244 13.28 3.57 -9.49
C ARG A 244 14.56 4.12 -8.88
N ARG A 245 15.20 5.05 -9.57
CA ARG A 245 16.32 5.82 -9.01
C ARG A 245 15.87 6.55 -7.74
N LEU A 246 16.65 6.45 -6.67
CA LEU A 246 16.40 7.21 -5.44
C LEU A 246 16.52 8.71 -5.73
N ARG A 247 15.47 9.46 -5.43
CA ARG A 247 15.37 10.91 -5.57
C ARG A 247 14.70 11.48 -4.34
N HIS A 248 15.24 12.56 -3.82
CA HIS A 248 14.66 13.29 -2.70
C HIS A 248 14.05 14.59 -3.18
N ARG A 249 12.93 14.96 -2.60
CA ARG A 249 12.35 16.29 -2.77
C ARG A 249 13.06 17.30 -1.85
N SER A 250 13.07 18.57 -2.24
CA SER A 250 13.57 19.63 -1.36
C SER A 250 12.66 19.82 -0.14
N ILE A 251 13.21 20.26 0.99
CA ILE A 251 12.39 20.57 2.17
C ILE A 251 11.35 21.66 1.83
N GLU A 252 11.68 22.58 0.94
CA GLU A 252 10.78 23.64 0.48
C GLU A 252 9.55 23.06 -0.25
N ASP A 253 9.74 22.10 -1.17
CA ASP A 253 8.64 21.42 -1.89
C ASP A 253 7.79 20.59 -0.93
N ILE A 254 8.42 19.92 0.03
CA ILE A 254 7.73 19.12 1.05
C ILE A 254 6.87 20.03 1.95
N VAL A 255 7.45 21.14 2.45
CA VAL A 255 6.74 22.12 3.29
C VAL A 255 5.58 22.76 2.52
N HIS A 256 5.73 23.00 1.21
CA HIS A 256 4.61 23.45 0.37
C HIS A 256 3.45 22.43 0.39
N ASP A 257 3.73 21.16 0.16
CA ASP A 257 2.70 20.10 0.16
C ASP A 257 2.05 19.93 1.55
N VAL A 258 2.84 20.10 2.61
CA VAL A 258 2.33 20.11 4.00
C VAL A 258 1.35 21.27 4.21
N LYS A 259 1.68 22.48 3.71
CA LYS A 259 0.78 23.66 3.80
C LYS A 259 -0.53 23.42 3.06
N VAL A 260 -0.48 22.85 1.85
CA VAL A 260 -1.70 22.50 1.08
C VAL A 260 -2.61 21.56 1.88
N ASN A 261 -2.05 20.59 2.58
CA ASN A 261 -2.81 19.69 3.45
C ASN A 261 -3.36 20.44 4.69
N ALA A 262 -2.58 21.30 5.33
CA ALA A 262 -3.01 22.08 6.48
C ALA A 262 -4.15 23.06 6.12
N GLU A 263 -4.07 23.73 4.97
CA GLU A 263 -5.10 24.64 4.45
C GLU A 263 -6.43 23.91 4.16
N ALA A 264 -6.36 22.62 3.85
CA ALA A 264 -7.55 21.76 3.71
C ALA A 264 -8.10 21.23 5.06
N GLY A 265 -7.55 21.69 6.19
CA GLY A 265 -8.01 21.36 7.54
C GLY A 265 -7.39 20.10 8.14
N LEU A 266 -6.32 19.56 7.57
CA LEU A 266 -5.59 18.44 8.17
C LEU A 266 -4.61 18.97 9.24
N ASP A 267 -4.59 18.37 10.40
CA ASP A 267 -3.70 18.67 11.54
C ASP A 267 -2.48 17.74 11.62
N SER A 268 -2.45 16.74 10.76
CA SER A 268 -1.40 15.73 10.70
C SER A 268 -1.06 15.38 9.26
N VAL A 269 0.18 14.97 9.02
CA VAL A 269 0.66 14.50 7.71
C VAL A 269 1.39 13.17 7.83
N CYS A 270 1.44 12.42 6.73
CA CYS A 270 2.20 11.19 6.61
C CYS A 270 3.35 11.39 5.61
N LEU A 271 4.59 11.42 6.09
CA LEU A 271 5.79 11.51 5.26
C LEU A 271 6.02 10.18 4.55
N HIS A 272 6.02 10.19 3.23
CA HIS A 272 6.10 8.99 2.41
C HIS A 272 7.44 8.85 1.70
N ALA A 273 8.10 7.74 1.95
CA ALA A 273 9.27 7.21 1.23
C ALA A 273 9.31 5.69 1.43
N GLU A 274 10.11 4.99 0.63
CA GLU A 274 10.42 3.56 0.87
C GLU A 274 11.24 3.34 2.17
N ASP A 275 11.96 4.37 2.59
CA ASP A 275 12.68 4.44 3.86
C ASP A 275 12.84 5.93 4.26
N VAL A 276 12.01 6.40 5.18
CA VAL A 276 12.00 7.80 5.63
C VAL A 276 13.31 8.18 6.33
N LEU A 277 13.95 7.22 7.04
CA LEU A 277 15.20 7.45 7.74
C LEU A 277 16.40 7.70 6.80
N HIS A 278 16.26 7.37 5.52
CA HIS A 278 17.25 7.67 4.47
C HIS A 278 17.00 8.98 3.70
N TYR A 279 16.07 9.82 4.17
CA TYR A 279 15.83 11.10 3.50
C TYR A 279 17.10 11.96 3.40
N GLY A 280 17.36 12.44 2.18
CA GLY A 280 18.53 13.29 1.87
C GLY A 280 19.87 12.55 1.81
N GLY A 281 19.88 11.24 2.02
CA GLY A 281 21.04 10.36 1.92
C GLY A 281 21.18 9.68 0.56
N THR A 282 21.92 8.59 0.54
CA THR A 282 22.06 7.68 -0.60
C THR A 282 21.53 6.28 -0.20
N PRO A 283 21.41 5.30 -1.10
CA PRO A 283 21.07 3.93 -0.70
C PRO A 283 22.03 3.30 0.33
N LEU A 284 23.23 3.86 0.45
CA LEU A 284 24.32 3.33 1.29
C LEU A 284 24.70 4.24 2.48
N GLU A 285 24.16 5.44 2.55
CA GLU A 285 24.58 6.41 3.58
C GLU A 285 23.37 7.21 4.07
N MET A 286 23.11 7.16 5.36
CA MET A 286 22.12 7.99 6.03
C MET A 286 22.63 9.42 6.23
N LYS A 287 21.70 10.37 6.32
CA LYS A 287 21.96 11.78 6.67
C LYS A 287 21.02 12.19 7.81
N PRO A 288 21.30 11.77 9.05
CA PRO A 288 20.42 12.00 10.21
C PRO A 288 20.02 13.47 10.39
N GLU A 289 20.98 14.40 10.21
CA GLU A 289 20.76 15.82 10.34
C GLU A 289 19.72 16.36 9.34
N LYS A 290 19.63 15.76 8.12
CA LYS A 290 18.62 16.13 7.13
C LYS A 290 17.24 15.61 7.51
N VAL A 291 17.19 14.38 8.06
CA VAL A 291 15.94 13.80 8.56
C VAL A 291 15.38 14.64 9.70
N ILE A 292 16.21 14.99 10.69
CA ILE A 292 15.80 15.85 11.81
C ILE A 292 15.35 17.23 11.33
N LYS A 293 16.10 17.84 10.39
CA LYS A 293 15.72 19.11 9.79
C LYS A 293 14.36 19.02 9.08
N LEU A 294 14.09 17.92 8.40
CA LEU A 294 12.80 17.66 7.74
C LEU A 294 11.66 17.68 8.77
N PHE A 295 11.71 16.84 9.81
CA PHE A 295 10.67 16.77 10.84
C PHE A 295 10.44 18.14 11.51
N LYS A 296 11.51 18.82 11.91
CA LYS A 296 11.42 20.16 12.50
C LYS A 296 10.82 21.19 11.53
N SER A 297 11.06 21.07 10.22
CA SER A 297 10.49 21.98 9.22
C SER A 297 9.00 21.71 8.97
N VAL A 298 8.59 20.46 8.94
CA VAL A 298 7.20 20.04 8.78
C VAL A 298 6.35 20.51 9.97
N LEU A 299 6.81 20.27 11.19
CA LEU A 299 6.08 20.65 12.41
C LEU A 299 6.03 22.17 12.67
N LYS A 300 6.82 22.98 11.95
CA LYS A 300 6.72 24.43 11.96
C LYS A 300 5.57 24.97 11.10
N VAL A 301 4.95 24.14 10.26
CA VAL A 301 3.79 24.59 9.45
C VAL A 301 2.59 24.79 10.38
N PRO A 302 1.98 25.99 10.37
CA PRO A 302 0.84 26.29 11.23
C PRO A 302 -0.31 25.29 11.00
N GLY A 303 -0.88 24.79 12.09
CA GLY A 303 -1.97 23.81 12.08
C GLY A 303 -1.51 22.35 12.09
N ILE A 304 -0.26 22.04 11.78
CA ILE A 304 0.27 20.68 11.84
C ILE A 304 0.80 20.36 13.25
N THR A 305 0.25 19.33 13.85
CA THR A 305 0.60 18.88 15.21
C THR A 305 1.35 17.54 15.21
N PHE A 306 1.28 16.77 14.11
CA PHE A 306 1.91 15.46 14.00
C PHE A 306 2.42 15.17 12.59
N ALA A 307 3.59 14.53 12.52
CA ALA A 307 4.19 14.05 11.27
C ALA A 307 4.46 12.53 11.38
N GLY A 308 3.50 11.72 10.91
CA GLY A 308 3.67 10.27 10.78
C GLY A 308 4.61 9.90 9.63
N ILE A 309 4.98 8.64 9.54
CA ILE A 309 5.79 8.09 8.45
C ILE A 309 5.09 6.90 7.79
N SER A 310 5.34 6.69 6.52
CA SER A 310 4.80 5.51 5.83
C SER A 310 5.65 4.26 6.06
N HIS A 311 6.96 4.35 5.85
CA HIS A 311 7.88 3.21 5.92
C HIS A 311 9.23 3.60 6.55
N ALA A 312 9.82 2.62 7.25
CA ALA A 312 11.20 2.67 7.69
C ALA A 312 11.84 1.27 7.53
N SER A 313 13.10 1.22 7.11
CA SER A 313 13.84 -0.03 7.02
C SER A 313 14.33 -0.46 8.39
N LEU A 314 14.23 -1.77 8.69
CA LEU A 314 14.76 -2.33 9.95
C LEU A 314 16.27 -2.11 10.09
N ALA A 315 17.03 -2.24 8.99
CA ALA A 315 18.46 -1.94 9.00
C ALA A 315 18.77 -0.48 9.37
N SER A 316 17.96 0.48 8.88
CA SER A 316 18.15 1.91 9.20
C SER A 316 17.85 2.23 10.67
N ILE A 317 16.89 1.54 11.28
CA ILE A 317 16.58 1.66 12.71
C ILE A 317 17.78 1.21 13.56
N VAL A 318 18.41 0.07 13.20
CA VAL A 318 19.58 -0.48 13.92
C VAL A 318 20.85 0.32 13.63
N GLU A 319 21.00 0.84 12.41
CA GLU A 319 22.15 1.67 12.04
C GLU A 319 22.22 2.96 12.88
N ASN A 320 21.06 3.54 13.19
CA ASN A 320 21.02 4.78 13.97
C ASN A 320 19.84 4.83 14.95
N PRO A 321 19.91 4.11 16.08
CA PRO A 321 18.84 4.11 17.09
C PRO A 321 18.66 5.50 17.74
N LYS A 322 19.70 6.33 17.83
CA LYS A 322 19.60 7.71 18.33
C LYS A 322 18.73 8.60 17.45
N LEU A 323 18.74 8.39 16.13
CA LEU A 323 17.83 9.10 15.22
C LEU A 323 16.37 8.75 15.51
N VAL A 324 16.08 7.47 15.82
CA VAL A 324 14.73 7.02 16.18
C VAL A 324 14.28 7.67 17.49
N GLU A 325 15.15 7.72 18.49
CA GLU A 325 14.92 8.38 19.77
C GLU A 325 14.65 9.89 19.58
N GLU A 326 15.50 10.61 18.83
CA GLU A 326 15.34 12.05 18.58
C GLU A 326 14.03 12.36 17.82
N ILE A 327 13.65 11.54 16.83
CA ILE A 327 12.35 11.69 16.15
C ILE A 327 11.21 11.48 17.14
N SER A 328 11.31 10.49 18.02
CA SER A 328 10.28 10.17 19.01
C SER A 328 10.09 11.32 20.01
N GLU A 329 11.18 11.95 20.44
CA GLU A 329 11.15 13.15 21.27
C GLU A 329 10.51 14.34 20.54
N ILE A 330 10.90 14.61 19.29
CA ILE A 330 10.33 15.66 18.43
C ILE A 330 8.82 15.50 18.26
N LEU A 331 8.34 14.25 18.11
CA LEU A 331 6.93 13.92 17.93
C LEU A 331 6.18 13.80 19.26
N GLY A 332 6.86 13.84 20.41
CA GLY A 332 6.27 13.67 21.72
C GLY A 332 5.63 12.28 21.92
N LEU A 333 6.27 11.22 21.40
CA LEU A 333 5.73 9.87 21.47
C LEU A 333 5.72 9.35 22.90
N THR A 334 4.69 8.58 23.22
CA THR A 334 4.48 7.95 24.54
C THR A 334 3.76 6.61 24.35
N GLY A 335 3.66 5.81 25.39
CA GLY A 335 2.86 4.57 25.35
C GLY A 335 1.38 4.77 24.94
N LYS A 336 0.88 6.00 24.98
CA LYS A 336 -0.49 6.36 24.54
C LYS A 336 -0.53 7.05 23.18
N HIS A 337 0.56 7.66 22.76
CA HIS A 337 0.71 8.38 21.51
C HIS A 337 1.91 7.79 20.76
N TRP A 338 1.67 6.87 19.88
CA TRP A 338 2.68 6.05 19.21
C TRP A 338 2.70 6.30 17.69
N LEU A 339 3.80 5.92 17.05
CA LEU A 339 4.02 6.03 15.63
C LEU A 339 3.88 4.65 14.95
N GLY A 340 2.86 4.49 14.08
CA GLY A 340 2.74 3.32 13.22
C GLY A 340 3.55 3.49 11.94
N PHE A 341 4.23 2.43 11.47
CA PHE A 341 4.94 2.44 10.20
C PHE A 341 4.97 1.05 9.56
N GLN A 342 5.16 1.02 8.23
CA GLN A 342 5.33 -0.22 7.50
C GLN A 342 6.81 -0.57 7.34
N THR A 343 7.12 -1.87 7.37
CA THR A 343 8.46 -2.39 7.14
C THR A 343 8.42 -3.80 6.58
N GLY A 344 9.54 -4.33 6.15
CA GLY A 344 9.63 -5.69 5.63
C GLY A 344 10.65 -6.54 6.38
N ILE A 345 10.20 -7.62 7.02
CA ILE A 345 11.06 -8.71 7.51
C ILE A 345 11.44 -9.61 6.35
N GLU A 346 10.49 -9.93 5.52
CA GLU A 346 10.49 -10.79 4.33
C GLU A 346 10.77 -12.25 4.64
N THR A 347 11.85 -12.57 5.35
CA THR A 347 12.23 -13.94 5.72
C THR A 347 13.19 -13.96 6.91
N GLY A 348 13.18 -15.03 7.68
CA GLY A 348 14.22 -15.35 8.68
C GLY A 348 15.40 -16.13 8.10
N SER A 349 15.33 -16.52 6.81
CA SER A 349 16.39 -17.30 6.15
C SER A 349 17.51 -16.42 5.62
N VAL A 350 18.71 -16.59 6.17
CA VAL A 350 19.94 -15.97 5.65
C VAL A 350 20.22 -16.37 4.20
N ARG A 351 19.90 -17.60 3.82
CA ARG A 351 20.08 -18.11 2.44
C ARG A 351 19.24 -17.31 1.44
N LEU A 352 17.97 -17.11 1.74
CA LEU A 352 17.05 -16.34 0.88
C LEU A 352 17.41 -14.85 0.90
N MET A 353 17.84 -14.32 2.05
CA MET A 353 18.32 -12.94 2.17
C MET A 353 19.49 -12.68 1.23
N LYS A 354 20.53 -13.54 1.25
CA LYS A 354 21.68 -13.45 0.34
C LYS A 354 21.28 -13.52 -1.13
N LYS A 355 20.34 -14.41 -1.45
CA LYS A 355 19.95 -14.67 -2.84
C LYS A 355 19.11 -13.55 -3.45
N TYR A 356 18.18 -12.98 -2.69
CA TYR A 356 17.15 -12.09 -3.24
C TYR A 356 17.19 -10.65 -2.72
N MET A 357 17.91 -10.40 -1.61
CA MET A 357 17.83 -9.15 -0.86
C MET A 357 19.15 -8.78 -0.20
N HIS A 358 20.28 -9.12 -0.82
CA HIS A 358 21.62 -9.00 -0.21
C HIS A 358 21.97 -7.60 0.30
N MET A 359 21.39 -6.54 -0.30
CA MET A 359 21.61 -5.15 0.12
C MET A 359 20.52 -4.64 1.11
N LYS A 360 19.49 -5.45 1.41
CA LYS A 360 18.45 -5.02 2.35
C LYS A 360 18.99 -4.80 3.78
N PRO A 361 19.90 -5.63 4.30
CA PRO A 361 20.53 -5.43 5.61
C PRO A 361 21.57 -4.32 5.67
N TYR A 362 22.04 -3.78 4.53
CA TYR A 362 23.13 -2.81 4.53
C TYR A 362 22.90 -1.66 5.54
N PRO A 363 23.91 -1.26 6.36
CA PRO A 363 25.34 -1.53 6.26
C PRO A 363 25.81 -2.89 6.86
N PHE A 364 24.91 -3.66 7.43
CA PHE A 364 25.20 -4.97 8.00
C PHE A 364 25.26 -6.06 6.93
N LYS A 365 25.68 -7.28 7.34
CA LYS A 365 25.73 -8.43 6.44
C LYS A 365 24.40 -9.17 6.42
N PRO A 366 24.08 -9.89 5.33
CA PRO A 366 22.88 -10.73 5.27
C PRO A 366 22.80 -11.79 6.37
N GLU A 367 23.96 -12.24 6.90
CA GLU A 367 24.06 -13.20 8.01
C GLU A 367 23.46 -12.66 9.30
N ASP A 368 23.54 -11.36 9.51
CA ASP A 368 23.09 -10.70 10.74
C ASP A 368 21.57 -10.40 10.71
N TRP A 369 20.91 -10.68 9.59
CA TRP A 369 19.52 -10.25 9.36
C TRP A 369 18.53 -10.66 10.47
N PRO A 370 18.50 -11.90 10.95
CA PRO A 370 17.58 -12.28 12.03
C PRO A 370 17.80 -11.49 13.32
N GLN A 371 19.06 -11.13 13.62
CA GLN A 371 19.41 -10.31 14.77
C GLN A 371 19.00 -8.84 14.56
N ILE A 372 19.27 -8.30 13.35
CA ILE A 372 18.86 -6.94 12.97
C ILE A 372 17.34 -6.76 13.11
N VAL A 373 16.56 -7.75 12.69
CA VAL A 373 15.09 -7.71 12.82
C VAL A 373 14.69 -7.60 14.30
N GLU A 374 15.25 -8.45 15.16
CA GLU A 374 14.92 -8.47 16.58
C GLU A 374 15.34 -7.16 17.27
N GLU A 375 16.55 -6.66 17.01
CA GLU A 375 17.07 -5.40 17.54
C GLU A 375 16.24 -4.19 17.07
N ALA A 376 15.87 -4.16 15.77
CA ALA A 376 15.00 -3.11 15.25
C ALA A 376 13.62 -3.09 15.91
N PHE A 377 13.04 -4.27 16.19
CA PHE A 377 11.76 -4.37 16.90
C PHE A 377 11.87 -3.93 18.36
N SER A 378 12.99 -4.26 19.04
CA SER A 378 13.28 -3.77 20.39
C SER A 378 13.39 -2.25 20.39
N THR A 379 14.23 -1.68 19.53
CA THR A 379 14.42 -0.23 19.40
C THR A 379 13.10 0.48 19.09
N ALA A 380 12.32 -0.05 18.16
CA ALA A 380 10.99 0.49 17.82
C ALA A 380 10.05 0.47 19.03
N TYR A 381 9.98 -0.65 19.75
CA TYR A 381 9.13 -0.81 20.93
C TYR A 381 9.48 0.16 22.05
N GLU A 382 10.77 0.33 22.36
CA GLU A 382 11.29 1.27 23.37
C GLU A 382 10.97 2.73 23.03
N ASN A 383 10.93 3.05 21.75
CA ASN A 383 10.65 4.40 21.23
C ASN A 383 9.19 4.64 20.82
N HIS A 384 8.27 3.74 21.18
CA HIS A 384 6.84 3.83 20.86
C HIS A 384 6.54 3.82 19.35
N TRP A 385 7.37 3.16 18.56
CA TRP A 385 7.11 2.89 17.16
C TRP A 385 6.50 1.49 17.01
N ILE A 386 5.42 1.38 16.23
CA ILE A 386 4.70 0.11 16.03
C ILE A 386 4.83 -0.33 14.59
N PRO A 387 5.67 -1.34 14.32
CA PRO A 387 5.82 -1.86 12.96
C PRO A 387 4.62 -2.70 12.52
N ALA A 388 4.16 -2.46 11.29
CA ALA A 388 3.37 -3.39 10.49
C ALA A 388 4.33 -4.03 9.50
N ALA A 389 4.78 -5.24 9.79
CA ALA A 389 5.90 -5.88 9.12
C ALA A 389 5.45 -6.97 8.15
N THR A 390 5.92 -6.93 6.91
CA THR A 390 5.60 -7.96 5.91
C THR A 390 6.57 -9.13 5.96
N LEU A 391 6.02 -10.33 5.68
CA LEU A 391 6.78 -11.55 5.38
C LEU A 391 6.41 -12.03 3.99
N LEU A 392 7.38 -12.56 3.26
CA LEU A 392 7.15 -13.18 1.95
C LEU A 392 7.13 -14.69 2.07
N ILE A 393 6.10 -15.30 1.53
CA ILE A 393 5.90 -16.75 1.50
C ILE A 393 6.04 -17.24 0.06
N ASN A 394 6.72 -18.36 -0.11
CA ASN A 394 6.99 -18.99 -1.39
C ASN A 394 7.91 -18.16 -2.30
N LEU A 395 9.01 -17.63 -1.75
CA LEU A 395 10.10 -17.13 -2.58
C LEU A 395 10.67 -18.25 -3.46
N PRO A 396 11.14 -17.96 -4.70
CA PRO A 396 11.60 -19.01 -5.60
C PRO A 396 12.70 -19.88 -4.99
N GLY A 397 12.43 -21.18 -4.87
CA GLY A 397 13.33 -22.16 -4.24
C GLY A 397 13.38 -22.09 -2.71
N GLU A 398 12.38 -21.52 -2.08
CA GLU A 398 12.14 -21.63 -0.64
C GLU A 398 11.95 -23.09 -0.24
N CYS A 399 12.46 -23.50 0.88
CA CYS A 399 12.37 -24.85 1.41
C CYS A 399 11.97 -24.86 2.89
N GLU A 400 11.72 -26.05 3.44
CA GLU A 400 11.31 -26.25 4.84
C GLU A 400 12.21 -25.51 5.83
N ASP A 401 13.55 -25.62 5.72
CA ASP A 401 14.49 -24.98 6.64
C ASP A 401 14.36 -23.45 6.63
N ASP A 402 14.14 -22.84 5.45
CA ASP A 402 13.97 -21.39 5.33
C ASP A 402 12.71 -20.89 6.07
N VAL A 403 11.61 -21.63 5.93
CA VAL A 403 10.35 -21.26 6.59
C VAL A 403 10.44 -21.50 8.08
N ILE A 404 11.05 -22.60 8.53
CA ILE A 404 11.25 -22.87 9.97
C ILE A 404 12.11 -21.77 10.61
N ARG A 405 13.18 -21.31 9.97
CA ARG A 405 13.94 -20.16 10.46
C ARG A 405 13.13 -18.89 10.55
N THR A 406 12.16 -18.72 9.66
CA THR A 406 11.23 -17.58 9.73
C THR A 406 10.25 -17.74 10.89
N VAL A 407 9.77 -18.98 11.17
CA VAL A 407 8.96 -19.27 12.37
C VAL A 407 9.74 -18.96 13.65
N GLU A 408 10.98 -19.41 13.75
CA GLU A 408 11.85 -19.14 14.90
C GLU A 408 12.04 -17.63 15.12
N LEU A 409 12.19 -16.86 14.05
CA LEU A 409 12.28 -15.40 14.12
C LEU A 409 10.96 -14.78 14.63
N VAL A 410 9.81 -15.17 14.09
CA VAL A 410 8.50 -14.68 14.52
C VAL A 410 8.25 -14.97 16.01
N GLU A 411 8.67 -16.16 16.51
CA GLU A 411 8.57 -16.51 17.91
C GLU A 411 9.37 -15.55 18.82
N ARG A 412 10.57 -15.14 18.38
CA ARG A 412 11.41 -14.16 19.10
C ARG A 412 10.80 -12.76 19.12
N LEU A 413 9.96 -12.41 18.11
CA LEU A 413 9.31 -11.11 18.02
C LEU A 413 8.06 -10.99 18.92
N LYS A 414 7.57 -12.06 19.54
CA LYS A 414 6.38 -12.05 20.41
C LYS A 414 6.38 -11.00 21.53
N PRO A 415 7.53 -10.61 22.14
CA PRO A 415 7.53 -9.56 23.17
C PRO A 415 7.24 -8.15 22.64
N TYR A 416 7.46 -7.89 21.36
CA TYR A 416 7.43 -6.54 20.78
C TYR A 416 6.08 -6.23 20.13
N LYS A 417 5.49 -5.08 20.50
CA LYS A 417 4.20 -4.61 19.97
C LYS A 417 4.31 -4.33 18.48
N SER A 418 3.64 -5.14 17.66
CA SER A 418 3.70 -5.07 16.20
C SER A 418 2.58 -5.88 15.55
N LEU A 419 2.42 -5.76 14.24
CA LEU A 419 1.61 -6.65 13.41
C LEU A 419 2.49 -7.26 12.33
N ILE A 420 2.34 -8.55 12.06
CA ILE A 420 3.08 -9.28 11.04
C ILE A 420 2.13 -9.73 9.94
N VAL A 421 2.37 -9.30 8.72
CA VAL A 421 1.48 -9.55 7.57
C VAL A 421 2.14 -10.56 6.61
N PRO A 422 1.67 -11.81 6.56
CA PRO A 422 2.16 -12.78 5.58
C PRO A 422 1.65 -12.44 4.19
N LEU A 423 2.53 -12.33 3.21
CA LEU A 423 2.22 -12.05 1.82
C LEU A 423 2.76 -13.14 0.92
N LEU A 424 1.94 -13.66 0.02
CA LEU A 424 2.41 -14.54 -1.04
C LEU A 424 3.34 -13.78 -1.99
N TYR A 425 4.45 -14.40 -2.36
CA TYR A 425 5.33 -13.86 -3.38
C TYR A 425 4.59 -13.73 -4.73
N VAL A 426 4.63 -12.53 -5.30
CA VAL A 426 4.07 -12.24 -6.63
C VAL A 426 5.22 -11.96 -7.58
N PRO A 427 5.39 -12.76 -8.65
CA PRO A 427 6.47 -12.59 -9.63
C PRO A 427 6.17 -11.44 -10.60
N ILE A 428 6.33 -10.20 -10.14
CA ILE A 428 6.07 -9.02 -10.97
C ILE A 428 7.09 -8.88 -12.10
N ARG A 429 8.35 -9.29 -11.85
CA ARG A 429 9.46 -9.20 -12.82
C ARG A 429 9.62 -10.44 -13.69
N ASP A 430 9.25 -11.58 -13.17
CA ASP A 430 9.43 -12.88 -13.83
C ASP A 430 8.13 -13.68 -13.78
N SER A 431 7.35 -13.55 -14.84
CA SER A 431 6.08 -14.26 -15.00
C SER A 431 6.23 -15.78 -15.16
N SER A 432 7.44 -16.29 -15.36
CA SER A 432 7.71 -17.74 -15.47
C SER A 432 7.72 -18.45 -14.12
N THR A 433 7.90 -17.71 -13.01
CA THR A 433 7.84 -18.30 -11.66
C THR A 433 6.40 -18.73 -11.33
N PRO A 434 6.16 -20.00 -10.99
CA PRO A 434 4.82 -20.48 -10.61
C PRO A 434 4.30 -19.74 -9.37
N LYS A 435 3.04 -19.31 -9.42
CA LYS A 435 2.35 -18.75 -8.24
C LYS A 435 1.86 -19.90 -7.37
N MET A 436 2.12 -19.79 -6.06
CA MET A 436 1.58 -20.74 -5.08
C MET A 436 0.09 -20.50 -4.88
N ARG A 437 -0.70 -21.57 -4.92
CA ARG A 437 -2.08 -21.58 -4.44
C ARG A 437 -2.07 -22.00 -2.98
N LEU A 438 -2.34 -21.05 -2.09
CA LEU A 438 -2.09 -21.23 -0.66
C LEU A 438 -2.80 -22.44 -0.06
N LEU A 439 -4.04 -22.71 -0.47
CA LEU A 439 -4.83 -23.81 0.10
C LEU A 439 -4.44 -25.20 -0.45
N GLU A 440 -3.94 -25.26 -1.69
CA GLU A 440 -3.60 -26.51 -2.36
C GLU A 440 -2.11 -26.87 -2.24
N ASP A 441 -1.23 -25.87 -2.37
CA ASP A 441 0.20 -26.09 -2.54
C ASP A 441 0.99 -25.88 -1.23
N ALA A 442 0.34 -25.29 -0.16
CA ALA A 442 1.03 -25.05 1.10
C ALA A 442 1.36 -26.33 1.85
N GLU A 443 2.64 -26.48 2.19
CA GLU A 443 3.16 -27.56 3.01
C GLU A 443 2.95 -27.27 4.51
N TRP A 444 3.13 -28.26 5.37
CA TRP A 444 2.92 -28.16 6.81
C TRP A 444 3.69 -27.01 7.48
N TYR A 445 4.92 -26.74 7.03
CA TYR A 445 5.76 -25.67 7.59
C TYR A 445 5.25 -24.27 7.24
N HIS A 446 4.56 -24.09 6.12
CA HIS A 446 3.87 -22.83 5.81
C HIS A 446 2.73 -22.57 6.82
N TRP A 447 1.98 -23.64 7.18
CA TRP A 447 0.90 -23.52 8.17
C TRP A 447 1.43 -23.25 9.59
N GLU A 448 2.60 -23.81 9.96
CA GLU A 448 3.28 -23.43 11.21
C GLU A 448 3.65 -21.94 11.22
N LEU A 449 4.13 -21.40 10.09
CA LEU A 449 4.41 -19.97 9.96
C LEU A 449 3.13 -19.13 10.12
N TYR A 450 2.05 -19.48 9.43
CA TYR A 450 0.76 -18.80 9.58
C TYR A 450 0.25 -18.84 11.02
N LYS A 451 0.43 -19.96 11.71
CA LYS A 451 0.06 -20.12 13.12
C LYS A 451 0.87 -19.21 14.04
N ALA A 452 2.20 -19.18 13.87
CA ALA A 452 3.07 -18.31 14.67
C ALA A 452 2.73 -16.83 14.49
N ILE A 453 2.51 -16.39 13.23
CA ILE A 453 2.06 -15.04 12.91
C ILE A 453 0.71 -14.75 13.56
N TRP A 454 -0.26 -15.66 13.43
CA TRP A 454 -1.58 -15.49 14.01
C TRP A 454 -1.53 -15.34 15.54
N GLU A 455 -0.75 -16.17 16.23
CA GLU A 455 -0.58 -16.10 17.68
C GLU A 455 0.06 -14.78 18.11
N HIS A 456 1.05 -14.28 17.34
CA HIS A 456 1.65 -12.97 17.55
C HIS A 456 0.61 -11.85 17.39
N ASP A 457 -0.08 -11.80 16.25
CA ASP A 457 -1.02 -10.73 15.93
C ASP A 457 -2.22 -10.70 16.88
N MET A 458 -2.75 -11.86 17.24
CA MET A 458 -3.89 -11.93 18.19
C MET A 458 -3.53 -11.45 19.59
N ARG A 459 -2.27 -11.51 19.98
CA ARG A 459 -1.79 -10.89 21.21
C ARG A 459 -1.86 -9.37 21.16
N TRP A 460 -1.43 -8.78 20.04
CA TRP A 460 -1.23 -7.34 19.94
C TRP A 460 -2.44 -6.58 19.38
N ILE A 461 -3.20 -7.17 18.45
CA ILE A 461 -4.34 -6.50 17.82
C ILE A 461 -5.41 -6.06 18.83
N LYS A 462 -5.63 -6.85 19.88
CA LYS A 462 -6.57 -6.51 20.96
C LYS A 462 -6.10 -5.28 21.73
N ILE A 463 -4.82 -5.25 22.11
CA ILE A 463 -4.20 -4.14 22.84
C ILE A 463 -4.22 -2.87 21.98
N LEU A 464 -3.80 -2.98 20.71
CA LEU A 464 -3.79 -1.86 19.76
C LEU A 464 -5.20 -1.30 19.52
N THR A 465 -6.19 -2.18 19.39
CA THR A 465 -7.59 -1.78 19.24
C THR A 465 -8.09 -1.04 20.47
N ASP A 466 -7.84 -1.56 21.66
CA ASP A 466 -8.25 -0.94 22.92
C ASP A 466 -7.55 0.42 23.14
N GLU A 467 -6.28 0.53 22.81
CA GLU A 467 -5.52 1.78 22.88
C GLU A 467 -6.08 2.82 21.89
N HIS A 468 -6.34 2.43 20.66
CA HIS A 468 -6.87 3.32 19.62
C HIS A 468 -8.28 3.82 19.97
N LEU A 469 -9.14 2.93 20.46
CA LEU A 469 -10.51 3.28 20.84
C LEU A 469 -10.63 4.10 22.12
N LYS A 470 -9.57 4.25 22.92
CA LYS A 470 -9.58 5.14 24.10
C LYS A 470 -9.85 6.61 23.73
N TYR A 471 -9.46 7.01 22.53
CA TYR A 471 -9.64 8.38 22.02
C TYR A 471 -10.97 8.59 21.28
N ALA A 472 -11.67 7.49 20.95
CA ALA A 472 -12.99 7.55 20.34
C ALA A 472 -14.07 7.98 21.33
N ASN A 473 -15.15 8.60 20.82
CA ASN A 473 -16.29 8.94 21.67
C ASN A 473 -16.90 7.66 22.32
N ARG A 474 -17.62 7.84 23.43
CA ARG A 474 -18.13 6.72 24.25
C ARG A 474 -19.00 5.73 23.48
N ILE A 475 -19.76 6.19 22.48
CA ILE A 475 -20.65 5.36 21.65
C ILE A 475 -19.79 4.49 20.70
N VAL A 476 -18.85 5.11 19.99
CA VAL A 476 -17.93 4.42 19.07
C VAL A 476 -17.07 3.41 19.84
N ARG A 477 -16.52 3.80 20.98
CA ARG A 477 -15.73 2.92 21.83
C ARG A 477 -16.53 1.68 22.27
N PHE A 478 -17.80 1.86 22.64
CA PHE A 478 -18.65 0.77 23.10
C PHE A 478 -19.10 -0.14 21.96
N THR A 479 -19.55 0.43 20.83
CA THR A 479 -20.12 -0.34 19.72
C THR A 479 -19.04 -0.97 18.85
N VAL A 480 -18.08 -0.16 18.37
CA VAL A 480 -17.00 -0.63 17.48
C VAL A 480 -16.03 -1.53 18.25
N GLY A 481 -15.65 -1.19 19.46
CA GLY A 481 -14.76 -2.02 20.27
C GLY A 481 -15.32 -3.41 20.57
N ARG A 482 -16.62 -3.51 20.89
CA ARG A 482 -17.27 -4.81 21.07
C ARG A 482 -17.39 -5.58 19.77
N PHE A 483 -17.71 -4.90 18.68
CA PHE A 483 -17.84 -5.51 17.37
C PHE A 483 -16.48 -6.04 16.86
N VAL A 484 -15.42 -5.24 16.94
CA VAL A 484 -14.06 -5.66 16.57
C VAL A 484 -13.59 -6.83 17.45
N ASN A 485 -13.77 -6.74 18.77
CA ASN A 485 -13.46 -7.84 19.68
C ASN A 485 -14.27 -9.11 19.40
N PHE A 486 -15.55 -8.98 19.03
CA PHE A 486 -16.37 -10.11 18.63
C PHE A 486 -15.84 -10.75 17.35
N ILE A 487 -15.54 -9.96 16.30
CA ILE A 487 -15.00 -10.46 15.03
C ILE A 487 -13.64 -11.14 15.26
N VAL A 488 -12.75 -10.51 16.01
CA VAL A 488 -11.42 -11.06 16.33
C VAL A 488 -11.58 -12.38 17.10
N ASN A 489 -12.42 -12.44 18.12
CA ASN A 489 -12.65 -13.65 18.88
C ASN A 489 -13.36 -14.75 18.08
N PHE A 490 -14.27 -14.36 17.16
CA PHE A 490 -14.95 -15.29 16.26
C PHE A 490 -13.96 -15.86 15.23
N ALA A 491 -13.16 -15.01 14.59
CA ALA A 491 -12.12 -15.42 13.66
C ALA A 491 -11.09 -16.35 14.35
N ASP A 492 -10.66 -16.01 15.56
CA ASP A 492 -9.74 -16.83 16.35
C ASP A 492 -10.32 -18.22 16.66
N ARG A 493 -11.57 -18.30 17.15
CA ARG A 493 -12.17 -19.57 17.59
C ARG A 493 -12.63 -20.46 16.45
N PHE A 494 -13.26 -19.91 15.43
CA PHE A 494 -14.03 -20.69 14.46
C PHE A 494 -13.38 -20.81 13.07
N MET A 495 -12.69 -19.78 12.59
CA MET A 495 -12.18 -19.77 11.23
C MET A 495 -10.72 -20.22 11.15
N VAL A 496 -9.84 -19.57 11.93
CA VAL A 496 -8.39 -19.73 11.73
C VAL A 496 -7.83 -20.93 12.49
N ARG A 497 -8.10 -21.07 13.79
CA ARG A 497 -7.57 -22.22 14.57
C ARG A 497 -8.07 -23.56 14.03
N ARG A 498 -9.33 -23.61 13.61
CA ARG A 498 -9.91 -24.83 13.06
C ARG A 498 -9.37 -25.16 11.67
N SER A 499 -9.21 -24.14 10.81
CA SER A 499 -8.62 -24.28 9.49
C SER A 499 -7.14 -24.67 9.57
N LEU A 500 -6.35 -23.95 10.36
CA LEU A 500 -4.93 -24.24 10.57
C LEU A 500 -4.71 -25.63 11.17
N LYS A 501 -5.48 -26.02 12.19
CA LYS A 501 -5.38 -27.35 12.79
C LYS A 501 -5.68 -28.44 11.75
N LYS A 502 -6.76 -28.32 10.99
CA LYS A 502 -7.14 -29.27 9.94
C LYS A 502 -6.09 -29.38 8.85
N ASN A 503 -5.56 -28.25 8.39
CA ASN A 503 -4.54 -28.24 7.35
C ASN A 503 -3.21 -28.82 7.84
N LEU A 504 -2.80 -28.52 9.07
CA LEU A 504 -1.61 -29.10 9.70
C LEU A 504 -1.75 -30.63 9.83
N GLU A 505 -2.90 -31.11 10.34
CA GLU A 505 -3.16 -32.54 10.45
C GLU A 505 -3.10 -33.27 9.09
N ASN A 506 -3.65 -32.66 8.03
CA ASN A 506 -3.61 -33.20 6.67
C ASN A 506 -2.19 -33.22 6.10
N ALA A 507 -1.42 -32.14 6.29
CA ALA A 507 -0.03 -32.06 5.85
C ALA A 507 0.88 -33.07 6.57
N LEU A 508 0.70 -33.25 7.88
CA LEU A 508 1.42 -34.27 8.65
C LEU A 508 1.08 -35.69 8.19
N LYS A 509 -0.20 -35.97 7.90
CA LYS A 509 -0.61 -37.28 7.35
C LYS A 509 0.03 -37.54 5.99
N SER A 510 0.08 -36.57 5.09
CA SER A 510 0.71 -36.73 3.77
C SER A 510 2.23 -37.01 3.90
N ARG A 511 2.92 -36.30 4.83
CA ARG A 511 4.35 -36.53 5.13
C ARG A 511 4.60 -37.95 5.63
N VAL A 512 3.78 -38.45 6.57
CA VAL A 512 3.90 -39.82 7.09
C VAL A 512 3.72 -40.86 5.97
N LEU A 513 2.79 -40.63 5.06
CA LEU A 513 2.58 -41.52 3.91
C LEU A 513 3.76 -41.49 2.93
N THR A 514 4.35 -40.32 2.69
CA THR A 514 5.54 -40.17 1.81
C THR A 514 6.75 -40.86 2.40
N VAL A 515 7.00 -40.72 3.71
CA VAL A 515 8.12 -41.39 4.42
C VAL A 515 7.92 -42.92 4.40
N LYS A 516 6.69 -43.41 4.61
CA LYS A 516 6.39 -44.85 4.51
C LYS A 516 6.60 -45.39 3.11
N ARG A 517 6.29 -44.63 2.04
CA ARG A 517 6.57 -45.02 0.65
C ARG A 517 8.08 -45.07 0.35
N ARG A 518 8.88 -44.10 0.82
CA ARG A 518 10.35 -44.12 0.64
C ARG A 518 11.06 -45.22 1.41
N ARG A 519 10.48 -45.76 2.49
CA ARG A 519 11.04 -46.90 3.22
C ARG A 519 10.65 -48.28 2.62
N LYS A 520 9.75 -48.31 1.63
CA LYS A 520 9.33 -49.53 0.91
C LYS A 520 9.97 -49.66 -0.48
N LEU A 521 10.71 -48.67 -0.93
CA LEU A 521 11.61 -48.68 -2.08
C LEU A 521 13.05 -48.81 -1.60
#